data_5049ddbdfd1a5970bb9d7220f50eb6d1
#
_entry.id   5049ddbdfd1a5970bb9d7220f50eb6d1
#
_cell.length_a   1.000
_cell.length_b   1.000
_cell.length_c   1.000
_cell.angle_alpha   90.00
_cell.angle_beta   90.00
_cell.angle_gamma   90.00
#
_symmetry.space_group_name_H-M   'P 1'
#
loop_
_entity.id
_entity.type
_entity.pdbx_description
1 polymer ?
#
loop_
_entity_poly.entity_id
_entity_poly.type
_entity_poly.pdbx_seq_one_letter_code
_entity_poly.pdbx_strand_id
1 'polypeptide(L)'
;MATTSNFTCRYCERSFSRETTLSVHVCEQKKRYQESSERGVQLGLQGYLKFYEYTQGSAKLKGWDDFATSPYYRAFVKWGRYCVDVRVINPERFLEWLLKGNKKIDNWCSDKLYTEYLVTHVQKETVNDALARAIEYGLDWSEKTGSPSHDCLRYGSANATCYAVTTGRISAWVIYNSESGQKFLAELNAEQVAMIWPYIDSDIWQKKFADYPGDQEYAKEILIQAGW
;
A
#
# COMPACT_ATOMS: atom_id res chain seq x y z
N MET A 1 24.04 19.82 52.70
CA MET A 1 24.19 19.58 51.22
C MET A 1 22.82 19.30 50.67
N ALA A 2 22.27 20.20 49.90
CA ALA A 2 20.96 20.01 49.30
C ALA A 2 21.10 18.99 48.13
N THR A 3 20.46 17.86 48.26
CA THR A 3 20.30 16.88 47.16
C THR A 3 19.43 17.52 46.08
N THR A 4 20.06 18.03 45.04
CA THR A 4 19.34 18.48 43.85
C THR A 4 18.72 17.26 43.21
N SER A 5 17.41 17.05 43.40
CA SER A 5 16.65 16.03 42.68
C SER A 5 16.66 16.39 41.21
N ASN A 6 17.39 15.63 40.41
CA ASN A 6 17.37 15.78 38.95
C ASN A 6 16.17 15.01 38.35
N PHE A 7 15.30 15.71 37.65
CA PHE A 7 14.18 15.17 36.96
C PHE A 7 14.60 14.77 35.54
N THR A 8 14.65 13.47 35.23
CA THR A 8 15.21 12.96 33.97
C THR A 8 14.09 12.53 33.02
N CYS A 9 14.18 12.96 31.78
CA CYS A 9 13.26 12.49 30.72
C CYS A 9 13.54 11.03 30.35
N ARG A 10 12.56 10.16 30.52
CA ARG A 10 12.69 8.72 30.24
C ARG A 10 12.92 8.39 28.75
N TYR A 11 12.72 9.36 27.85
CA TYR A 11 12.84 9.15 26.41
C TYR A 11 14.19 9.59 25.84
N CYS A 12 14.75 10.69 26.34
CA CYS A 12 16.01 11.25 25.81
C CYS A 12 17.09 11.40 26.89
N GLU A 13 16.83 10.92 28.12
CA GLU A 13 17.73 10.90 29.26
C GLU A 13 18.24 12.30 29.70
N ARG A 14 17.69 13.38 29.14
CA ARG A 14 18.03 14.75 29.54
C ARG A 14 17.48 15.04 30.91
N SER A 15 18.36 15.55 31.78
CA SER A 15 18.04 15.93 33.18
C SER A 15 17.66 17.40 33.29
N PHE A 16 16.71 17.71 34.18
CA PHE A 16 16.17 19.02 34.47
C PHE A 16 16.21 19.27 35.98
N SER A 17 16.43 20.51 36.37
CA SER A 17 16.45 20.93 37.78
C SER A 17 15.06 21.12 38.39
N ARG A 18 14.00 21.17 37.56
CA ARG A 18 12.60 21.37 37.98
C ARG A 18 11.67 20.39 37.33
N GLU A 19 10.73 19.84 38.07
CA GLU A 19 9.70 18.93 37.57
C GLU A 19 8.81 19.60 36.52
N THR A 20 8.43 20.89 36.75
CA THR A 20 7.63 21.67 35.80
C THR A 20 8.31 21.82 34.45
N THR A 21 9.64 21.91 34.40
CA THR A 21 10.38 21.95 33.14
C THR A 21 10.38 20.61 32.44
N LEU A 22 10.48 19.50 33.20
CA LEU A 22 10.34 18.16 32.63
C LEU A 22 8.91 17.90 32.10
N SER A 23 7.88 18.36 32.83
CA SER A 23 6.48 18.09 32.43
C SER A 23 6.13 18.71 31.08
N VAL A 24 6.66 19.88 30.75
CA VAL A 24 6.47 20.57 29.45
C VAL A 24 7.52 20.21 28.42
N HIS A 25 8.52 19.39 28.80
CA HIS A 25 9.57 19.00 27.87
C HIS A 25 9.05 18.11 26.75
N VAL A 26 9.30 18.53 25.52
CA VAL A 26 9.02 17.76 24.30
C VAL A 26 10.33 17.52 23.57
N CYS A 27 10.73 16.26 23.45
CA CYS A 27 11.90 15.86 22.66
C CYS A 27 11.46 14.97 21.47
N GLU A 28 12.36 14.80 20.52
CA GLU A 28 12.13 13.98 19.34
C GLU A 28 11.71 12.55 19.69
N GLN A 29 12.41 11.92 20.66
CA GLN A 29 12.10 10.57 21.11
C GLN A 29 10.71 10.47 21.76
N LYS A 30 10.32 11.46 22.58
CA LYS A 30 8.97 11.50 23.16
C LYS A 30 7.90 11.60 22.07
N LYS A 31 8.11 12.43 21.02
CA LYS A 31 7.21 12.53 19.87
C LYS A 31 7.10 11.19 19.14
N ARG A 32 8.23 10.53 18.83
CA ARG A 32 8.25 9.24 18.17
C ARG A 32 7.45 8.18 18.93
N TYR A 33 7.56 8.16 20.26
CA TYR A 33 6.76 7.27 21.11
C TYR A 33 5.27 7.63 21.11
N GLN A 34 4.92 8.90 21.10
CA GLN A 34 3.53 9.35 21.02
C GLN A 34 2.87 8.97 19.66
N GLU A 35 3.65 9.01 18.58
CA GLU A 35 3.20 8.65 17.24
C GLU A 35 3.29 7.13 16.97
N SER A 36 3.75 6.32 17.93
CA SER A 36 4.05 4.89 17.72
C SER A 36 2.84 4.06 17.25
N SER A 37 1.62 4.44 17.60
CA SER A 37 0.39 3.75 17.17
C SER A 37 -0.13 4.21 15.80
N GLU A 38 0.46 5.25 15.22
CA GLU A 38 0.07 5.72 13.88
C GLU A 38 0.36 4.64 12.83
N ARG A 39 -0.60 4.35 11.94
CA ARG A 39 -0.47 3.30 10.92
C ARG A 39 0.78 3.48 10.05
N GLY A 40 1.09 4.71 9.64
CA GLY A 40 2.30 5.01 8.86
C GLY A 40 3.59 4.73 9.64
N VAL A 41 3.60 5.01 10.96
CA VAL A 41 4.75 4.70 11.83
C VAL A 41 4.91 3.20 12.01
N GLN A 42 3.82 2.44 12.16
CA GLN A 42 3.84 0.98 12.25
C GLN A 42 4.35 0.34 10.96
N LEU A 43 3.89 0.81 9.80
CA LEU A 43 4.44 0.37 8.51
C LEU A 43 5.92 0.74 8.37
N GLY A 44 6.32 1.92 8.85
CA GLY A 44 7.73 2.33 8.89
C GLY A 44 8.58 1.41 9.76
N LEU A 45 8.08 0.98 10.92
CA LEU A 45 8.73 -0.02 11.77
C LEU A 45 8.87 -1.37 11.04
N GLN A 46 7.80 -1.87 10.42
CA GLN A 46 7.86 -3.10 9.64
C GLN A 46 8.90 -3.01 8.51
N GLY A 47 8.91 -1.86 7.80
CA GLY A 47 9.90 -1.58 6.77
C GLY A 47 11.33 -1.59 7.30
N TYR A 48 11.56 -0.99 8.46
CA TYR A 48 12.85 -0.98 9.13
C TYR A 48 13.32 -2.39 9.50
N LEU A 49 12.45 -3.18 10.12
CA LEU A 49 12.77 -4.55 10.53
C LEU A 49 13.12 -5.43 9.33
N LYS A 50 12.30 -5.37 8.28
CA LYS A 50 12.51 -6.14 7.04
C LYS A 50 13.77 -5.72 6.29
N PHE A 51 14.08 -4.43 6.25
CA PHE A 51 15.31 -3.91 5.66
C PHE A 51 16.55 -4.49 6.34
N TYR A 52 16.56 -4.49 7.69
CA TYR A 52 17.71 -5.03 8.43
C TYR A 52 17.79 -6.54 8.36
N GLU A 53 16.67 -7.26 8.36
CA GLU A 53 16.63 -8.69 8.10
C GLU A 53 17.25 -9.04 6.74
N TYR A 54 16.86 -8.28 5.69
CA TYR A 54 17.35 -8.49 4.33
C TYR A 54 18.84 -8.16 4.17
N THR A 55 19.32 -7.07 4.81
CA THR A 55 20.69 -6.58 4.61
C THR A 55 21.71 -7.15 5.57
N GLN A 56 21.31 -7.53 6.78
CA GLN A 56 22.22 -8.00 7.84
C GLN A 56 21.91 -9.41 8.33
N GLY A 57 20.85 -10.04 7.84
CA GLY A 57 20.35 -11.32 8.32
C GLY A 57 19.72 -11.22 9.71
N SER A 58 19.27 -12.36 10.25
CA SER A 58 18.56 -12.45 11.53
C SER A 58 19.47 -12.44 12.76
N ALA A 59 20.77 -12.22 12.59
CA ALA A 59 21.77 -12.34 13.68
C ALA A 59 21.55 -11.37 14.84
N LYS A 60 20.81 -10.26 14.63
CA LYS A 60 20.48 -9.28 15.66
C LYS A 60 19.02 -8.84 15.50
N LEU A 61 18.17 -9.33 16.39
CA LEU A 61 16.78 -8.90 16.46
C LEU A 61 16.72 -7.39 16.76
N LYS A 62 16.05 -6.67 15.89
CA LYS A 62 15.73 -5.26 16.02
C LYS A 62 14.34 -5.09 16.61
N GLY A 63 14.10 -3.97 17.31
CA GLY A 63 12.81 -3.68 17.90
C GLY A 63 12.44 -2.20 17.78
N TRP A 64 11.38 -1.83 18.51
CA TRP A 64 10.90 -0.46 18.54
C TRP A 64 12.00 0.51 18.98
N ASP A 65 12.75 0.20 20.04
CA ASP A 65 13.76 1.11 20.60
C ASP A 65 14.91 1.35 19.61
N ASP A 66 15.35 0.30 18.88
CA ASP A 66 16.31 0.44 17.79
C ASP A 66 15.78 1.35 16.69
N PHE A 67 14.52 1.17 16.31
CA PHE A 67 13.86 1.98 15.30
C PHE A 67 13.69 3.43 15.75
N ALA A 68 13.15 3.64 16.98
CA ALA A 68 12.88 4.97 17.53
C ALA A 68 14.15 5.81 17.70
N THR A 69 15.31 5.17 17.86
CA THR A 69 16.62 5.85 18.00
C THR A 69 17.42 5.89 16.69
N SER A 70 16.95 5.18 15.66
CA SER A 70 17.64 5.09 14.38
C SER A 70 17.77 6.45 13.67
N PRO A 71 18.92 6.75 13.04
CA PRO A 71 19.07 7.91 12.17
C PRO A 71 18.16 7.82 10.93
N TYR A 72 17.73 6.60 10.53
CA TYR A 72 16.85 6.35 9.41
C TYR A 72 15.35 6.37 9.77
N TYR A 73 14.98 6.63 11.04
CA TYR A 73 13.59 6.67 11.49
C TYR A 73 12.68 7.46 10.54
N ARG A 74 13.09 8.70 10.21
CA ARG A 74 12.30 9.59 9.36
C ARG A 74 12.08 9.05 7.95
N ALA A 75 13.06 8.36 7.38
CA ALA A 75 12.96 7.80 6.05
C ALA A 75 11.94 6.66 6.01
N PHE A 76 11.98 5.76 6.99
CA PHE A 76 11.03 4.66 7.09
C PHE A 76 9.61 5.14 7.44
N VAL A 77 9.46 6.10 8.34
CA VAL A 77 8.15 6.69 8.66
C VAL A 77 7.57 7.40 7.44
N LYS A 78 8.39 8.13 6.68
CA LYS A 78 7.97 8.76 5.42
C LYS A 78 7.43 7.72 4.44
N TRP A 79 8.15 6.61 4.28
CA TRP A 79 7.69 5.51 3.43
C TRP A 79 6.39 4.87 3.93
N GLY A 80 6.27 4.63 5.23
CA GLY A 80 5.06 4.06 5.81
C GLY A 80 3.84 4.99 5.65
N ARG A 81 4.00 6.30 5.85
CA ARG A 81 2.96 7.31 5.59
C ARG A 81 2.60 7.37 4.11
N TYR A 82 3.59 7.37 3.22
CA TYR A 82 3.36 7.26 1.78
C TYR A 82 2.50 6.03 1.42
N CYS A 83 2.80 4.87 2.00
CA CYS A 83 1.99 3.67 1.78
C CYS A 83 0.53 3.83 2.23
N VAL A 84 0.28 4.56 3.31
CA VAL A 84 -1.08 4.86 3.79
C VAL A 84 -1.77 5.85 2.85
N ASP A 85 -1.09 6.94 2.50
CA ASP A 85 -1.66 8.06 1.74
C ASP A 85 -2.06 7.64 0.33
N VAL A 86 -1.20 6.86 -0.36
CA VAL A 86 -1.50 6.35 -1.72
C VAL A 86 -2.24 5.02 -1.69
N ARG A 87 -2.52 4.47 -0.51
CA ARG A 87 -3.16 3.16 -0.33
C ARG A 87 -2.42 2.06 -1.09
N VAL A 88 -1.12 1.96 -0.84
CA VAL A 88 -0.26 0.98 -1.52
C VAL A 88 -0.82 -0.43 -1.38
N ILE A 89 -0.97 -1.13 -2.50
CA ILE A 89 -1.38 -2.52 -2.53
C ILE A 89 -0.22 -3.37 -2.03
N ASN A 90 -0.46 -4.13 -0.96
CA ASN A 90 0.50 -5.00 -0.33
C ASN A 90 1.86 -4.32 -0.03
N PRO A 91 1.92 -3.44 0.99
CA PRO A 91 3.15 -2.70 1.34
C PRO A 91 4.36 -3.61 1.58
N GLU A 92 4.14 -4.82 2.11
CA GLU A 92 5.23 -5.78 2.36
C GLU A 92 5.88 -6.26 1.04
N ARG A 93 5.07 -6.65 0.06
CA ARG A 93 5.57 -7.04 -1.26
C ARG A 93 6.20 -5.86 -2.01
N PHE A 94 5.65 -4.65 -1.83
CA PHE A 94 6.25 -3.43 -2.38
C PHE A 94 7.65 -3.21 -1.80
N LEU A 95 7.80 -3.33 -0.49
CA LEU A 95 9.09 -3.25 0.18
C LEU A 95 10.09 -4.30 -0.34
N GLU A 96 9.65 -5.56 -0.43
CA GLU A 96 10.51 -6.62 -0.98
C GLU A 96 10.96 -6.32 -2.42
N TRP A 97 10.06 -5.79 -3.25
CA TRP A 97 10.38 -5.37 -4.60
C TRP A 97 11.42 -4.24 -4.64
N LEU A 98 11.28 -3.25 -3.75
CA LEU A 98 12.25 -2.15 -3.59
C LEU A 98 13.63 -2.68 -3.17
N LEU A 99 13.68 -3.61 -2.21
CA LEU A 99 14.91 -4.20 -1.70
C LEU A 99 15.60 -5.07 -2.76
N LYS A 100 14.86 -5.96 -3.43
CA LYS A 100 15.38 -6.81 -4.51
C LYS A 100 15.91 -5.98 -5.69
N GLY A 101 15.27 -4.83 -5.95
CA GLY A 101 15.70 -3.88 -6.98
C GLY A 101 16.83 -2.95 -6.54
N ASN A 102 17.40 -3.12 -5.33
CA ASN A 102 18.44 -2.24 -4.75
C ASN A 102 18.07 -0.74 -4.84
N LYS A 103 16.77 -0.42 -4.68
CA LYS A 103 16.31 0.96 -4.74
C LYS A 103 16.76 1.72 -3.49
N LYS A 104 17.34 2.92 -3.66
CA LYS A 104 17.77 3.76 -2.52
C LYS A 104 16.56 4.19 -1.70
N ILE A 105 16.67 4.17 -0.36
CA ILE A 105 15.58 4.50 0.57
C ILE A 105 14.99 5.90 0.32
N ASP A 106 15.79 6.86 -0.10
CA ASP A 106 15.34 8.21 -0.41
C ASP A 106 14.31 8.27 -1.55
N ASN A 107 14.31 7.25 -2.42
CA ASN A 107 13.43 7.15 -3.57
C ASN A 107 12.18 6.27 -3.32
N TRP A 108 12.06 5.64 -2.16
CA TRP A 108 10.97 4.69 -1.87
C TRP A 108 9.57 5.31 -1.91
N CYS A 109 9.46 6.62 -1.72
CA CYS A 109 8.21 7.38 -1.82
C CYS A 109 8.01 7.99 -3.21
N SER A 110 8.36 7.26 -4.27
CA SER A 110 8.23 7.71 -5.66
C SER A 110 7.03 7.06 -6.32
N ASP A 111 6.08 7.86 -6.83
CA ASP A 111 4.93 7.36 -7.58
C ASP A 111 5.38 6.55 -8.81
N LYS A 112 6.48 6.94 -9.46
CA LYS A 112 7.06 6.18 -10.56
C LYS A 112 7.45 4.76 -10.13
N LEU A 113 8.16 4.62 -8.99
CA LEU A 113 8.53 3.29 -8.49
C LEU A 113 7.32 2.47 -8.05
N TYR A 114 6.32 3.12 -7.47
CA TYR A 114 5.09 2.44 -7.11
C TYR A 114 4.33 1.97 -8.36
N THR A 115 4.26 2.79 -9.41
CA THR A 115 3.67 2.38 -10.70
C THR A 115 4.41 1.19 -11.31
N GLU A 116 5.75 1.20 -11.35
CA GLU A 116 6.56 0.08 -11.84
C GLU A 116 6.29 -1.22 -11.05
N TYR A 117 6.22 -1.11 -9.72
CA TYR A 117 5.86 -2.22 -8.86
C TYR A 117 4.43 -2.72 -9.16
N LEU A 118 3.47 -1.81 -9.25
CA LEU A 118 2.06 -2.14 -9.37
C LEU A 118 1.76 -2.91 -10.66
N VAL A 119 2.31 -2.50 -11.81
CA VAL A 119 2.21 -3.23 -13.08
C VAL A 119 2.68 -4.67 -12.91
N THR A 120 3.86 -4.85 -12.28
CA THR A 120 4.40 -6.20 -12.04
C THR A 120 3.55 -7.00 -11.05
N HIS A 121 3.00 -6.32 -10.04
CA HIS A 121 2.22 -6.94 -8.97
C HIS A 121 0.88 -7.47 -9.51
N VAL A 122 0.11 -6.65 -10.21
CA VAL A 122 -1.22 -7.05 -10.72
C VAL A 122 -1.15 -8.20 -11.72
N GLN A 123 -0.07 -8.30 -12.49
CA GLN A 123 0.16 -9.42 -13.40
C GLN A 123 0.43 -10.75 -12.67
N LYS A 124 0.94 -10.69 -11.42
CA LYS A 124 1.34 -11.86 -10.62
C LYS A 124 0.40 -12.18 -9.46
N GLU A 125 -0.55 -11.31 -9.18
CA GLU A 125 -1.49 -11.50 -8.09
C GLU A 125 -2.40 -12.72 -8.28
N THR A 126 -2.97 -13.20 -7.18
CA THR A 126 -3.98 -14.25 -7.21
C THR A 126 -5.34 -13.69 -7.65
N VAL A 127 -6.17 -14.54 -8.21
CA VAL A 127 -7.55 -14.18 -8.56
C VAL A 127 -8.33 -13.70 -7.34
N ASN A 128 -8.14 -14.34 -6.19
CA ASN A 128 -8.82 -13.98 -4.93
C ASN A 128 -8.45 -12.56 -4.47
N ASP A 129 -7.16 -12.20 -4.49
CA ASP A 129 -6.71 -10.85 -4.12
C ASP A 129 -7.31 -9.79 -5.05
N ALA A 130 -7.38 -10.09 -6.35
CA ALA A 130 -7.95 -9.20 -7.36
C ALA A 130 -9.45 -8.99 -7.17
N LEU A 131 -10.20 -10.08 -6.95
CA LEU A 131 -11.65 -10.03 -6.74
C LEU A 131 -12.00 -9.32 -5.43
N ALA A 132 -11.28 -9.60 -4.34
CA ALA A 132 -11.51 -8.93 -3.05
C ALA A 132 -11.36 -7.40 -3.17
N ARG A 133 -10.33 -6.91 -3.86
CA ARG A 133 -10.15 -5.48 -4.07
C ARG A 133 -11.21 -4.85 -4.97
N ALA A 134 -11.67 -5.57 -5.99
CA ALA A 134 -12.74 -5.10 -6.85
C ALA A 134 -14.07 -4.97 -6.09
N ILE A 135 -14.37 -5.93 -5.23
CA ILE A 135 -15.55 -5.87 -4.34
C ILE A 135 -15.44 -4.67 -3.40
N GLU A 136 -14.28 -4.47 -2.76
CA GLU A 136 -14.02 -3.29 -1.91
C GLU A 136 -14.23 -1.99 -2.69
N TYR A 137 -13.71 -1.90 -3.92
CA TYR A 137 -13.94 -0.73 -4.78
C TYR A 137 -15.41 -0.50 -5.09
N GLY A 138 -16.16 -1.58 -5.42
CA GLY A 138 -17.60 -1.50 -5.67
C GLY A 138 -18.38 -1.04 -4.44
N LEU A 139 -18.02 -1.52 -3.25
CA LEU A 139 -18.63 -1.08 -1.98
C LEU A 139 -18.34 0.41 -1.70
N ASP A 140 -17.08 0.86 -1.84
CA ASP A 140 -16.69 2.26 -1.71
C ASP A 140 -17.50 3.17 -2.70
N TRP A 141 -17.72 2.66 -3.93
CA TRP A 141 -18.51 3.37 -4.92
C TRP A 141 -20.00 3.42 -4.54
N SER A 142 -20.54 2.29 -4.07
CA SER A 142 -21.93 2.18 -3.60
C SER A 142 -22.23 3.12 -2.45
N GLU A 143 -21.34 3.24 -1.46
CA GLU A 143 -21.49 4.19 -0.34
C GLU A 143 -21.58 5.64 -0.82
N LYS A 144 -20.86 6.00 -1.88
CA LYS A 144 -20.82 7.37 -2.41
C LYS A 144 -22.01 7.70 -3.30
N THR A 145 -22.55 6.71 -4.00
CA THR A 145 -23.57 6.93 -5.04
C THR A 145 -24.97 6.49 -4.62
N GLY A 146 -25.10 5.64 -3.60
CA GLY A 146 -26.34 4.98 -3.23
C GLY A 146 -26.79 3.89 -4.21
N SER A 147 -25.97 3.54 -5.20
CA SER A 147 -26.26 2.53 -6.23
C SER A 147 -25.66 1.18 -5.83
N PRO A 148 -26.15 0.05 -6.39
CA PRO A 148 -25.61 -1.27 -6.13
C PRO A 148 -24.09 -1.37 -6.48
N SER A 149 -23.31 -2.05 -5.66
CA SER A 149 -21.85 -2.11 -5.79
C SER A 149 -21.37 -2.68 -7.14
N HIS A 150 -22.10 -3.63 -7.70
CA HIS A 150 -21.80 -4.26 -9.00
C HIS A 150 -21.99 -3.32 -10.20
N ASP A 151 -22.68 -2.22 -10.02
CA ASP A 151 -22.92 -1.24 -11.07
C ASP A 151 -21.76 -0.25 -11.27
N CYS A 152 -20.71 -0.34 -10.46
CA CYS A 152 -19.59 0.61 -10.49
C CYS A 152 -18.86 0.66 -11.84
N LEU A 153 -18.75 -0.45 -12.58
CA LEU A 153 -18.16 -0.46 -13.92
C LEU A 153 -19.17 -0.04 -15.00
N ARG A 154 -20.46 -0.29 -14.77
CA ARG A 154 -21.52 0.00 -15.74
C ARG A 154 -21.92 1.48 -15.76
N TYR A 155 -21.97 2.12 -14.59
CA TYR A 155 -22.41 3.51 -14.42
C TYR A 155 -21.36 4.45 -13.85
N GLY A 156 -20.19 3.92 -13.50
CA GLY A 156 -19.03 4.73 -13.15
C GLY A 156 -18.49 5.50 -14.35
N SER A 157 -17.92 6.69 -14.15
CA SER A 157 -17.28 7.38 -15.26
C SER A 157 -16.06 6.62 -15.77
N ALA A 158 -15.86 6.56 -17.10
CA ALA A 158 -14.72 5.87 -17.72
C ALA A 158 -13.38 6.34 -17.10
N ASN A 159 -13.21 7.64 -16.84
CA ASN A 159 -12.00 8.18 -16.21
C ASN A 159 -11.80 7.67 -14.78
N ALA A 160 -12.86 7.56 -13.97
CA ALA A 160 -12.76 7.03 -12.60
C ALA A 160 -12.40 5.54 -12.62
N THR A 161 -12.95 4.77 -13.56
CA THR A 161 -12.62 3.35 -13.73
C THR A 161 -11.18 3.17 -14.26
N CYS A 162 -10.73 3.98 -15.23
CA CYS A 162 -9.33 3.98 -15.65
C CYS A 162 -8.40 4.30 -14.48
N TYR A 163 -8.74 5.27 -13.65
CA TYR A 163 -7.98 5.58 -12.44
C TYR A 163 -7.98 4.42 -11.45
N ALA A 164 -9.10 3.71 -11.28
CA ALA A 164 -9.15 2.51 -10.44
C ALA A 164 -8.26 1.38 -10.96
N VAL A 165 -8.13 1.22 -12.29
CA VAL A 165 -7.20 0.27 -12.93
C VAL A 165 -5.75 0.70 -12.67
N THR A 166 -5.40 1.95 -12.93
CA THR A 166 -4.02 2.45 -12.76
C THR A 166 -3.56 2.49 -11.29
N THR A 167 -4.49 2.47 -10.36
CA THR A 167 -4.22 2.34 -8.92
C THR A 167 -4.38 0.90 -8.40
N GLY A 168 -4.64 -0.06 -9.30
CA GLY A 168 -4.74 -1.49 -9.01
C GLY A 168 -6.00 -1.90 -8.25
N ARG A 169 -6.98 -1.01 -8.08
CA ARG A 169 -8.25 -1.34 -7.41
C ARG A 169 -9.12 -2.25 -8.24
N ILE A 170 -9.10 -2.06 -9.56
CA ILE A 170 -9.72 -2.95 -10.53
C ILE A 170 -8.63 -3.64 -11.33
N SER A 171 -8.66 -4.96 -11.36
CA SER A 171 -7.71 -5.80 -12.06
C SER A 171 -8.27 -6.28 -13.40
N ALA A 172 -7.37 -6.67 -14.30
CA ALA A 172 -7.73 -7.34 -15.55
C ALA A 172 -8.50 -8.67 -15.32
N TRP A 173 -8.32 -9.31 -14.15
CA TRP A 173 -9.19 -10.43 -13.74
C TRP A 173 -10.68 -10.08 -13.80
N VAL A 174 -11.04 -8.86 -13.39
CA VAL A 174 -12.42 -8.38 -13.40
C VAL A 174 -12.82 -7.89 -14.79
N ILE A 175 -11.96 -7.07 -15.40
CA ILE A 175 -12.26 -6.44 -16.70
C ILE A 175 -12.51 -7.45 -17.80
N TYR A 176 -11.68 -8.50 -17.90
CA TYR A 176 -11.81 -9.49 -18.96
C TYR A 176 -12.85 -10.59 -18.67
N ASN A 177 -13.22 -10.78 -17.40
CA ASN A 177 -14.10 -11.88 -17.01
C ASN A 177 -15.50 -11.44 -16.55
N SER A 178 -15.85 -10.15 -16.64
CA SER A 178 -17.20 -9.63 -16.40
C SER A 178 -17.81 -8.97 -17.63
N GLU A 179 -19.13 -9.03 -17.75
CA GLU A 179 -19.86 -8.36 -18.84
C GLU A 179 -19.70 -6.84 -18.79
N SER A 180 -19.79 -6.26 -17.57
CA SER A 180 -19.59 -4.83 -17.33
C SER A 180 -18.17 -4.37 -17.68
N GLY A 181 -17.15 -5.17 -17.37
CA GLY A 181 -15.76 -4.88 -17.72
C GLY A 181 -15.50 -4.90 -19.22
N GLN A 182 -16.09 -5.85 -19.95
CA GLN A 182 -15.97 -5.90 -21.41
C GLN A 182 -16.68 -4.71 -22.08
N LYS A 183 -17.86 -4.33 -21.60
CA LYS A 183 -18.55 -3.11 -22.06
C LYS A 183 -17.73 -1.86 -21.79
N PHE A 184 -17.17 -1.74 -20.57
CA PHE A 184 -16.27 -0.65 -20.25
C PHE A 184 -15.13 -0.53 -21.25
N LEU A 185 -14.43 -1.63 -21.59
CA LEU A 185 -13.34 -1.61 -22.57
C LEU A 185 -13.79 -1.13 -23.95
N ALA A 186 -14.98 -1.54 -24.40
CA ALA A 186 -15.52 -1.17 -25.71
C ALA A 186 -15.85 0.33 -25.83
N GLU A 187 -16.07 1.02 -24.73
CA GLU A 187 -16.44 2.44 -24.69
C GLU A 187 -15.23 3.38 -24.51
N LEU A 188 -14.02 2.84 -24.31
CA LEU A 188 -12.82 3.66 -24.08
C LEU A 188 -12.32 4.33 -25.35
N ASN A 189 -11.86 5.57 -25.21
CA ASN A 189 -11.09 6.24 -26.23
C ASN A 189 -9.58 5.84 -26.19
N ALA A 190 -8.83 6.23 -27.23
CA ALA A 190 -7.42 5.85 -27.36
C ALA A 190 -6.53 6.31 -26.19
N GLU A 191 -6.79 7.47 -25.60
CA GLU A 191 -6.02 7.97 -24.47
C GLU A 191 -6.28 7.14 -23.21
N GLN A 192 -7.53 6.79 -22.96
CA GLN A 192 -7.94 5.94 -21.83
C GLN A 192 -7.35 4.53 -21.97
N VAL A 193 -7.39 3.95 -23.17
CA VAL A 193 -6.74 2.66 -23.43
C VAL A 193 -5.24 2.75 -23.17
N ALA A 194 -4.56 3.75 -23.70
CA ALA A 194 -3.12 3.93 -23.49
C ALA A 194 -2.75 4.06 -22.01
N MET A 195 -3.59 4.73 -21.20
CA MET A 195 -3.40 4.89 -19.76
C MET A 195 -3.42 3.56 -19.01
N ILE A 196 -4.38 2.68 -19.31
CA ILE A 196 -4.58 1.42 -18.58
C ILE A 196 -3.84 0.23 -19.21
N TRP A 197 -3.35 0.36 -20.45
CA TRP A 197 -2.70 -0.71 -21.18
C TRP A 197 -1.61 -1.45 -20.39
N PRO A 198 -0.69 -0.78 -19.67
CA PRO A 198 0.35 -1.48 -18.91
C PRO A 198 -0.18 -2.50 -17.89
N TYR A 199 -1.42 -2.32 -17.43
CA TYR A 199 -2.08 -3.15 -16.41
C TYR A 199 -2.93 -4.26 -17.00
N ILE A 200 -3.42 -4.05 -18.23
CA ILE A 200 -4.40 -4.94 -18.91
C ILE A 200 -3.90 -5.47 -20.25
N ASP A 201 -2.60 -5.41 -20.55
CA ASP A 201 -2.02 -5.89 -21.80
C ASP A 201 -2.62 -7.25 -22.20
N SER A 202 -3.36 -7.27 -23.32
CA SER A 202 -4.14 -8.43 -23.73
C SER A 202 -3.27 -9.66 -23.96
N ASP A 203 -2.05 -9.50 -24.46
CA ASP A 203 -1.17 -10.63 -24.77
C ASP A 203 -0.69 -11.31 -23.49
N ILE A 204 -0.37 -10.50 -22.47
CA ILE A 204 0.01 -11.00 -21.15
C ILE A 204 -1.16 -11.72 -20.50
N TRP A 205 -2.35 -11.11 -20.54
CA TRP A 205 -3.51 -11.67 -19.84
C TRP A 205 -4.13 -12.87 -20.54
N GLN A 206 -4.14 -12.93 -21.86
CA GLN A 206 -4.55 -14.13 -22.60
C GLN A 206 -3.67 -15.32 -22.24
N LYS A 207 -2.34 -15.11 -22.20
CA LYS A 207 -1.41 -16.15 -21.76
C LYS A 207 -1.69 -16.58 -20.33
N LYS A 208 -1.89 -15.63 -19.40
CA LYS A 208 -2.21 -15.93 -17.99
C LYS A 208 -3.48 -16.76 -17.85
N PHE A 209 -4.54 -16.42 -18.59
CA PHE A 209 -5.78 -17.18 -18.56
C PHE A 209 -5.62 -18.59 -19.18
N ALA A 210 -4.80 -18.73 -20.22
CA ALA A 210 -4.48 -20.03 -20.78
C ALA A 210 -3.66 -20.90 -19.83
N ASP A 211 -2.74 -20.29 -19.06
CA ASP A 211 -1.91 -20.99 -18.07
C ASP A 211 -2.73 -21.36 -16.81
N TYR A 212 -3.80 -20.61 -16.48
CA TYR A 212 -4.63 -20.78 -15.29
C TYR A 212 -6.14 -20.79 -15.61
N PRO A 213 -6.62 -21.77 -16.41
CA PRO A 213 -8.03 -21.78 -16.84
C PRO A 213 -9.02 -21.97 -15.70
N GLY A 214 -8.64 -22.71 -14.64
CA GLY A 214 -9.49 -22.88 -13.45
C GLY A 214 -9.69 -21.57 -12.67
N ASP A 215 -8.66 -20.74 -12.56
CA ASP A 215 -8.75 -19.42 -11.93
C ASP A 215 -9.63 -18.48 -12.78
N GLN A 216 -9.55 -18.58 -14.10
CA GLN A 216 -10.39 -17.78 -14.99
C GLN A 216 -11.87 -18.16 -14.85
N GLU A 217 -12.19 -19.44 -14.83
CA GLU A 217 -13.58 -19.90 -14.65
C GLU A 217 -14.12 -19.50 -13.27
N TYR A 218 -13.32 -19.68 -12.22
CA TYR A 218 -13.65 -19.23 -10.88
C TYR A 218 -13.94 -17.71 -10.84
N ALA A 219 -13.10 -16.89 -11.52
CA ALA A 219 -13.35 -15.46 -11.59
C ALA A 219 -14.70 -15.13 -12.23
N LYS A 220 -15.04 -15.79 -13.36
CA LYS A 220 -16.33 -15.61 -14.03
C LYS A 220 -17.51 -15.97 -13.14
N GLU A 221 -17.45 -17.13 -12.48
CA GLU A 221 -18.50 -17.58 -11.58
C GLU A 221 -18.76 -16.58 -10.46
N ILE A 222 -17.71 -16.13 -9.77
CA ILE A 222 -17.83 -15.15 -8.67
C ILE A 222 -18.38 -13.81 -9.16
N LEU A 223 -17.91 -13.32 -10.33
CA LEU A 223 -18.37 -12.06 -10.89
C LEU A 223 -19.84 -12.13 -11.32
N ILE A 224 -20.28 -13.23 -11.92
CA ILE A 224 -21.70 -13.49 -12.27
C ILE A 224 -22.56 -13.50 -11.00
N GLN A 225 -22.14 -14.26 -9.96
CA GLN A 225 -22.86 -14.33 -8.68
C GLN A 225 -22.95 -12.95 -7.99
N ALA A 226 -21.94 -12.13 -8.13
CA ALA A 226 -21.90 -10.76 -7.60
C ALA A 226 -22.64 -9.72 -8.47
N GLY A 227 -23.14 -10.11 -9.66
CA GLY A 227 -23.91 -9.25 -10.58
C GLY A 227 -23.05 -8.33 -11.46
N TRP A 228 -21.77 -8.60 -11.60
CA TRP A 228 -20.79 -7.76 -12.35
C TRP A 228 -20.84 -8.01 -13.87
#